data_8a943e75c7e83a59535b8123f3eaad37
#
_entry.id   8a943e75c7e83a59535b8123f3eaad37
#
_cell.length_a   1.000
_cell.length_b   1.000
_cell.length_c   1.000
_cell.angle_alpha   90.00
_cell.angle_beta   90.00
_cell.angle_gamma   90.00
#
_symmetry.space_group_name_H-M   'P 1'
#
loop_
_entity.id
_entity.type
_entity.pdbx_description
1 polymer ?
#
loop_
_entity_poly.entity_id
_entity_poly.type
_entity_poly.pdbx_seq_one_letter_code
_entity_poly.pdbx_strand_id
1 'polypeptide(L)'
;NAPLETAVNNFKKIQNSEIYKFKYMNSWCLEYSEFLLDEVRLLKENKSYTRYKKGTIIYVKLGVNVGREFSGNHFCMVLNNHDSNKNPILTVVPLTSSRSKFNVHIEEDLLPLVLEKMDVTGKDLAKKIMNNLEKVSKAENPYDQKLLDENKSLNDDFKKYSKVRKRYERFKYKKTYANVLNITTI
;
A
#
# COMPACT_ATOMS: atom_id res chain seq x y z
N ASN A 1 25.71 16.48 13.56
CA ASN A 1 25.11 15.16 13.26
C ASN A 1 24.71 14.34 14.49
N ALA A 2 25.11 14.74 15.72
CA ALA A 2 24.80 14.00 16.96
C ALA A 2 23.30 13.66 17.16
N PRO A 3 22.31 14.53 16.86
CA PRO A 3 20.89 14.18 16.99
C PRO A 3 20.45 13.07 16.05
N LEU A 4 20.94 13.03 14.81
CA LEU A 4 20.60 11.98 13.83
C LEU A 4 21.20 10.62 14.23
N GLU A 5 22.45 10.61 14.70
CA GLU A 5 23.10 9.41 15.22
C GLU A 5 22.36 8.87 16.45
N THR A 6 21.92 9.76 17.34
CA THR A 6 21.10 9.37 18.49
C THR A 6 19.78 8.75 18.06
N ALA A 7 19.10 9.34 17.07
CA ALA A 7 17.85 8.81 16.51
C ALA A 7 18.05 7.39 15.92
N VAL A 8 19.12 7.18 15.14
CA VAL A 8 19.47 5.86 14.58
C VAL A 8 19.69 4.84 15.69
N ASN A 9 20.42 5.21 16.75
CA ASN A 9 20.66 4.32 17.89
C ASN A 9 19.37 3.98 18.64
N ASN A 10 18.46 4.95 18.79
CA ASN A 10 17.14 4.71 19.39
C ASN A 10 16.29 3.77 18.53
N PHE A 11 16.28 3.92 17.21
CA PHE A 11 15.55 3.02 16.29
C PHE A 11 16.09 1.58 16.36
N LYS A 12 17.41 1.39 16.47
CA LYS A 12 18.02 0.07 16.69
C LYS A 12 17.56 -0.56 18.01
N LYS A 13 17.52 0.21 19.11
CA LYS A 13 17.01 -0.28 20.40
C LYS A 13 15.53 -0.67 20.32
N ILE A 14 14.69 0.15 19.66
CA ILE A 14 13.25 -0.11 19.47
C ILE A 14 13.05 -1.40 18.67
N GLN A 15 13.81 -1.61 17.59
CA GLN A 15 13.73 -2.82 16.78
C GLN A 15 14.03 -4.08 17.60
N ASN A 16 14.98 -4.01 18.50
CA ASN A 16 15.39 -5.13 19.36
C ASN A 16 14.43 -5.36 20.55
N SER A 17 13.37 -4.56 20.70
CA SER A 17 12.41 -4.66 21.81
C SER A 17 11.41 -5.82 21.69
N GLU A 18 11.46 -6.61 20.62
CA GLU A 18 10.54 -7.72 20.31
C GLU A 18 9.05 -7.33 20.21
N ILE A 19 8.73 -6.04 20.34
CA ILE A 19 7.36 -5.54 20.20
C ILE A 19 6.94 -5.65 18.74
N TYR A 20 5.91 -6.43 18.47
CA TYR A 20 5.43 -6.74 17.10
C TYR A 20 5.23 -5.50 16.22
N LYS A 21 4.73 -4.40 16.80
CA LYS A 21 4.53 -3.12 16.12
C LYS A 21 5.82 -2.60 15.47
N PHE A 22 6.96 -2.81 16.10
CA PHE A 22 8.26 -2.29 15.68
C PHE A 22 9.08 -3.24 14.81
N LYS A 23 8.55 -4.45 14.56
CA LYS A 23 9.22 -5.45 13.71
C LYS A 23 9.65 -4.93 12.34
N TYR A 24 8.94 -3.95 11.80
CA TYR A 24 9.18 -3.37 10.47
C TYR A 24 9.80 -1.98 10.52
N MET A 25 10.34 -1.56 11.68
CA MET A 25 10.91 -0.21 11.85
C MET A 25 11.99 0.11 10.81
N ASN A 26 12.92 -0.80 10.55
CA ASN A 26 14.00 -0.56 9.58
C ASN A 26 13.46 -0.34 8.16
N SER A 27 12.56 -1.22 7.71
CA SER A 27 11.95 -1.08 6.38
C SER A 27 11.17 0.23 6.27
N TRP A 28 10.51 0.63 7.36
CA TRP A 28 9.76 1.87 7.41
C TRP A 28 10.69 3.09 7.37
N CYS A 29 11.77 3.11 8.13
CA CYS A 29 12.74 4.22 8.10
C CYS A 29 13.32 4.41 6.70
N LEU A 30 13.64 3.31 6.00
CA LEU A 30 14.10 3.37 4.61
C LEU A 30 13.02 3.93 3.69
N GLU A 31 11.80 3.35 3.69
CA GLU A 31 10.68 3.80 2.85
C GLU A 31 10.34 5.28 3.11
N TYR A 32 10.33 5.70 4.39
CA TYR A 32 10.03 7.09 4.74
C TYR A 32 11.08 8.06 4.21
N SER A 33 12.35 7.69 4.29
CA SER A 33 13.43 8.50 3.72
C SER A 33 13.34 8.62 2.19
N GLU A 34 12.90 7.56 1.52
CA GLU A 34 12.65 7.57 0.07
C GLU A 34 11.48 8.49 -0.29
N PHE A 35 10.38 8.46 0.49
CA PHE A 35 9.25 9.39 0.29
C PHE A 35 9.68 10.85 0.43
N LEU A 36 10.52 11.18 1.42
CA LEU A 36 11.04 12.54 1.58
C LEU A 36 11.93 12.96 0.41
N LEU A 37 12.77 12.05 -0.11
CA LEU A 37 13.58 12.32 -1.30
C LEU A 37 12.70 12.53 -2.54
N ASP A 38 11.64 11.75 -2.69
CA ASP A 38 10.70 11.91 -3.78
C ASP A 38 9.94 13.24 -3.65
N GLU A 39 9.54 13.65 -2.45
CA GLU A 39 8.93 14.96 -2.20
C GLU A 39 9.85 16.11 -2.63
N VAL A 40 11.13 16.04 -2.27
CA VAL A 40 12.13 17.05 -2.69
C VAL A 40 12.22 17.15 -4.23
N ARG A 41 12.10 16.03 -4.95
CA ARG A 41 12.06 16.03 -6.42
C ARG A 41 10.75 16.65 -6.92
N LEU A 42 9.62 16.26 -6.32
CA LEU A 42 8.28 16.69 -6.73
C LEU A 42 8.05 18.19 -6.53
N LEU A 43 8.63 18.79 -5.47
CA LEU A 43 8.57 20.23 -5.23
C LEU A 43 9.23 21.05 -6.35
N LYS A 44 10.12 20.44 -7.13
CA LYS A 44 10.76 21.07 -8.30
C LYS A 44 9.98 20.86 -9.61
N GLU A 45 9.00 20.00 -9.62
CA GLU A 45 8.20 19.65 -10.78
C GLU A 45 6.73 19.98 -10.53
N ASN A 46 6.06 20.69 -11.48
CA ASN A 46 4.61 20.90 -11.43
C ASN A 46 3.87 19.57 -11.67
N LYS A 47 3.80 18.71 -10.67
CA LYS A 47 3.11 17.43 -10.77
C LYS A 47 1.63 17.53 -10.42
N SER A 48 0.82 16.77 -11.15
CA SER A 48 -0.58 16.54 -10.80
C SER A 48 -0.71 15.28 -9.95
N TYR A 49 -1.61 15.31 -8.97
CA TYR A 49 -1.91 14.18 -8.09
C TYR A 49 -3.05 13.32 -8.64
N THR A 50 -3.07 12.05 -8.26
CA THR A 50 -4.18 11.17 -8.59
C THR A 50 -5.43 11.60 -7.84
N ARG A 51 -6.51 11.86 -8.58
CA ARG A 51 -7.81 12.24 -8.01
C ARG A 51 -8.57 11.01 -7.53
N TYR A 52 -9.10 11.07 -6.32
CA TYR A 52 -9.93 10.02 -5.73
C TYR A 52 -11.35 10.51 -5.46
N LYS A 53 -12.33 9.62 -5.65
CA LYS A 53 -13.71 9.85 -5.23
C LYS A 53 -13.88 9.47 -3.76
N LYS A 54 -14.76 10.15 -3.02
CA LYS A 54 -15.18 9.73 -1.68
C LYS A 54 -15.64 8.27 -1.70
N GLY A 55 -15.26 7.49 -0.69
CA GLY A 55 -15.56 6.07 -0.61
C GLY A 55 -14.59 5.17 -1.38
N THR A 56 -13.65 5.73 -2.15
CA THR A 56 -12.62 4.91 -2.79
C THR A 56 -11.79 4.18 -1.74
N ILE A 57 -11.59 2.87 -1.94
CA ILE A 57 -10.72 2.07 -1.08
C ILE A 57 -9.33 2.07 -1.67
N ILE A 58 -8.37 2.51 -0.88
CA ILE A 58 -6.94 2.57 -1.23
C ILE A 58 -6.11 1.79 -0.22
N TYR A 59 -4.96 1.32 -0.64
CA TYR A 59 -4.00 0.64 0.22
C TYR A 59 -2.91 1.62 0.63
N VAL A 60 -2.85 1.91 1.92
CA VAL A 60 -2.00 2.98 2.48
C VAL A 60 -0.92 2.39 3.36
N LYS A 61 0.29 2.89 3.23
CA LYS A 61 1.41 2.64 4.13
C LYS A 61 1.37 3.70 5.24
N LEU A 62 0.78 3.36 6.39
CA LEU A 62 0.65 4.26 7.53
C LEU A 62 1.93 4.38 8.36
N GLY A 63 2.91 3.53 8.10
CA GLY A 63 4.19 3.54 8.80
C GLY A 63 4.16 2.97 10.20
N VAL A 64 5.10 3.41 11.03
CA VAL A 64 5.18 3.03 12.45
C VAL A 64 4.84 4.26 13.28
N ASN A 65 3.62 4.31 13.76
CA ASN A 65 3.07 5.45 14.51
C ASN A 65 3.19 5.26 16.02
N VAL A 66 3.13 6.36 16.77
CA VAL A 66 3.24 6.34 18.24
C VAL A 66 1.91 5.94 18.87
N GLY A 67 1.97 5.36 20.08
CA GLY A 67 0.78 5.06 20.86
C GLY A 67 -0.11 3.97 20.25
N ARG A 68 -1.42 4.22 20.17
CA ARG A 68 -2.45 3.31 19.66
C ARG A 68 -2.88 3.61 18.21
N GLU A 69 -2.18 4.48 17.54
CA GLU A 69 -2.43 4.76 16.14
C GLU A 69 -2.17 3.53 15.27
N PHE A 70 -2.93 3.42 14.19
CA PHE A 70 -2.73 2.35 13.22
C PHE A 70 -1.32 2.42 12.63
N SER A 71 -0.65 1.29 12.60
CA SER A 71 0.70 1.17 12.05
C SER A 71 0.75 0.07 11.00
N GLY A 72 1.67 0.21 10.05
CA GLY A 72 1.83 -0.71 8.93
C GLY A 72 0.92 -0.35 7.75
N ASN A 73 0.62 -1.34 6.93
CA ASN A 73 -0.13 -1.12 5.69
C ASN A 73 -1.59 -1.53 5.90
N HIS A 74 -2.51 -0.63 5.58
CA HIS A 74 -3.95 -0.86 5.75
C HIS A 74 -4.74 -0.47 4.51
N PHE A 75 -5.86 -1.13 4.28
CA PHE A 75 -6.89 -0.54 3.44
C PHE A 75 -7.53 0.62 4.18
N CYS A 76 -7.70 1.71 3.46
CA CYS A 76 -8.33 2.92 3.96
C CYS A 76 -9.43 3.36 2.99
N MET A 77 -10.47 3.99 3.50
CA MET A 77 -11.49 4.63 2.69
C MET A 77 -11.24 6.13 2.62
N VAL A 78 -11.25 6.68 1.43
CA VAL A 78 -11.13 8.14 1.20
C VAL A 78 -12.39 8.86 1.67
N LEU A 79 -12.23 9.90 2.46
CA LEU A 79 -13.31 10.71 3.03
C LEU A 79 -13.52 12.07 2.35
N ASN A 80 -12.56 12.53 1.53
CA ASN A 80 -12.67 13.80 0.83
C ASN A 80 -13.95 13.87 -0.03
N ASN A 81 -14.78 14.87 0.19
CA ASN A 81 -15.99 15.10 -0.62
C ASN A 81 -15.63 15.59 -2.03
N HIS A 82 -14.67 16.49 -2.09
CA HIS A 82 -14.14 17.05 -3.33
C HIS A 82 -12.62 16.87 -3.34
N ASP A 83 -12.13 16.20 -4.34
CA ASP A 83 -10.71 16.01 -4.58
C ASP A 83 -10.34 16.50 -5.97
N SER A 84 -9.12 16.98 -6.13
CA SER A 84 -8.60 17.50 -7.39
C SER A 84 -7.17 17.02 -7.62
N ASN A 85 -6.73 17.08 -8.86
CA ASN A 85 -5.34 16.76 -9.22
C ASN A 85 -4.30 17.77 -8.68
N LYS A 86 -4.76 18.85 -8.02
CA LYS A 86 -3.90 19.83 -7.33
C LYS A 86 -3.86 19.64 -5.81
N ASN A 87 -4.70 18.72 -5.29
CA ASN A 87 -4.76 18.47 -3.85
C ASN A 87 -3.71 17.40 -3.47
N PRO A 88 -2.71 17.74 -2.68
CA PRO A 88 -1.68 16.81 -2.23
C PRO A 88 -2.11 15.99 -1.01
N ILE A 89 -3.29 16.24 -0.43
CA ILE A 89 -3.69 15.68 0.86
C ILE A 89 -5.00 14.92 0.72
N LEU A 90 -5.00 13.67 1.17
CA LEU A 90 -6.21 12.87 1.31
C LEU A 90 -6.51 12.61 2.79
N THR A 91 -7.78 12.82 3.17
CA THR A 91 -8.29 12.36 4.47
C THR A 91 -8.82 10.95 4.31
N VAL A 92 -8.35 10.05 5.14
CA VAL A 92 -8.70 8.62 5.05
C VAL A 92 -9.10 8.06 6.40
N VAL A 93 -9.95 7.04 6.40
CA VAL A 93 -10.27 6.22 7.57
C VAL A 93 -9.75 4.80 7.37
N PRO A 94 -8.91 4.26 8.29
CA PRO A 94 -8.43 2.90 8.18
C PRO A 94 -9.55 1.88 8.37
N LEU A 95 -9.49 0.79 7.59
CA LEU A 95 -10.42 -0.33 7.66
C LEU A 95 -9.81 -1.48 8.46
N THR A 96 -10.65 -2.14 9.24
CA THR A 96 -10.27 -3.27 10.09
C THR A 96 -11.35 -4.35 10.11
N SER A 97 -10.97 -5.58 10.40
CA SER A 97 -11.90 -6.67 10.69
C SER A 97 -12.22 -6.81 12.18
N SER A 98 -11.61 -6.01 13.04
CA SER A 98 -11.78 -6.07 14.48
C SER A 98 -12.98 -5.25 14.91
N ARG A 99 -13.92 -5.89 15.64
CA ARG A 99 -15.04 -5.18 16.28
C ARG A 99 -14.53 -4.48 17.54
N SER A 100 -14.87 -3.20 17.70
CA SER A 100 -14.69 -2.46 18.95
C SER A 100 -15.79 -1.41 19.09
N LYS A 101 -15.95 -0.84 20.29
CA LYS A 101 -16.91 0.23 20.54
C LYS A 101 -16.61 1.53 19.77
N PHE A 102 -15.40 1.66 19.26
CA PHE A 102 -14.92 2.83 18.49
C PHE A 102 -14.90 2.59 17.00
N ASN A 103 -15.26 1.40 16.54
CA ASN A 103 -15.26 1.06 15.13
C ASN A 103 -16.70 1.05 14.61
N VAL A 104 -16.94 1.76 13.52
CA VAL A 104 -18.23 1.80 12.85
C VAL A 104 -18.31 0.61 11.90
N HIS A 105 -19.34 -0.21 12.04
CA HIS A 105 -19.60 -1.31 11.11
C HIS A 105 -20.00 -0.73 9.74
N ILE A 106 -19.38 -1.21 8.70
CA ILE A 106 -19.77 -0.90 7.33
C ILE A 106 -20.68 -2.04 6.88
N GLU A 107 -21.93 -1.71 6.55
CA GLU A 107 -22.99 -2.69 6.24
C GLU A 107 -22.61 -3.59 5.05
N GLU A 108 -21.88 -3.06 4.08
CA GLU A 108 -21.31 -3.85 3.00
C GLU A 108 -19.98 -4.46 3.44
N ASP A 109 -19.79 -5.74 3.14
CA ASP A 109 -18.53 -6.44 3.40
C ASP A 109 -17.44 -6.00 2.42
N LEU A 110 -16.91 -4.79 2.63
CA LEU A 110 -15.94 -4.15 1.71
C LEU A 110 -14.66 -4.97 1.52
N LEU A 111 -14.17 -5.63 2.57
CA LEU A 111 -12.95 -6.45 2.45
C LEU A 111 -13.14 -7.65 1.52
N PRO A 112 -14.23 -8.42 1.58
CA PRO A 112 -14.56 -9.40 0.54
C PRO A 112 -14.64 -8.82 -0.86
N LEU A 113 -15.30 -7.68 -1.06
CA LEU A 113 -15.39 -7.01 -2.37
C LEU A 113 -14.02 -6.56 -2.90
N VAL A 114 -13.16 -6.06 -2.01
CA VAL A 114 -11.78 -5.71 -2.37
C VAL A 114 -11.02 -6.95 -2.84
N LEU A 115 -11.16 -8.07 -2.14
CA LEU A 115 -10.52 -9.34 -2.52
C LEU A 115 -11.02 -9.85 -3.87
N GLU A 116 -12.31 -9.76 -4.14
CA GLU A 116 -12.88 -10.12 -5.43
C GLU A 116 -12.30 -9.28 -6.57
N LYS A 117 -12.22 -7.96 -6.39
CA LYS A 117 -11.58 -7.07 -7.37
C LYS A 117 -10.09 -7.35 -7.53
N MET A 118 -9.40 -7.72 -6.45
CA MET A 118 -8.01 -8.17 -6.54
C MET A 118 -7.90 -9.45 -7.38
N ASP A 119 -8.83 -10.39 -7.26
CA ASP A 119 -8.81 -11.62 -8.06
C ASP A 119 -8.96 -11.33 -9.56
N VAL A 120 -9.78 -10.35 -9.95
CA VAL A 120 -9.87 -9.87 -11.34
C VAL A 120 -8.51 -9.31 -11.80
N THR A 121 -7.91 -8.42 -10.99
CA THR A 121 -6.58 -7.86 -11.30
C THR A 121 -5.50 -8.94 -11.45
N GLY A 122 -5.53 -9.96 -10.59
CA GLY A 122 -4.59 -11.08 -10.66
C GLY A 122 -4.74 -11.90 -11.94
N LYS A 123 -5.98 -12.14 -12.39
CA LYS A 123 -6.25 -12.81 -13.67
C LYS A 123 -5.75 -11.99 -14.85
N ASP A 124 -5.93 -10.67 -14.83
CA ASP A 124 -5.44 -9.78 -15.89
C ASP A 124 -3.91 -9.76 -15.96
N LEU A 125 -3.23 -9.71 -14.82
CA LEU A 125 -1.76 -9.80 -14.76
C LEU A 125 -1.27 -11.15 -15.29
N ALA A 126 -1.89 -12.26 -14.88
CA ALA A 126 -1.54 -13.60 -15.38
C ALA A 126 -1.71 -13.68 -16.89
N LYS A 127 -2.81 -13.15 -17.43
CA LYS A 127 -3.04 -13.09 -18.89
C LYS A 127 -1.98 -12.27 -19.62
N LYS A 128 -1.57 -11.11 -19.06
CA LYS A 128 -0.48 -10.31 -19.65
C LYS A 128 0.84 -11.06 -19.66
N ILE A 129 1.16 -11.79 -18.58
CA ILE A 129 2.38 -12.61 -18.51
C ILE A 129 2.34 -13.69 -19.59
N MET A 130 1.23 -14.42 -19.72
CA MET A 130 1.08 -15.47 -20.75
C MET A 130 1.22 -14.91 -22.16
N ASN A 131 0.57 -13.77 -22.45
CA ASN A 131 0.69 -13.11 -23.76
C ASN A 131 2.13 -12.66 -24.04
N ASN A 132 2.85 -12.17 -23.02
CA ASN A 132 4.25 -11.77 -23.19
C ASN A 132 5.15 -13.00 -23.44
N LEU A 133 4.95 -14.10 -22.70
CA LEU A 133 5.67 -15.36 -22.96
C LEU A 133 5.41 -15.90 -24.36
N GLU A 134 4.19 -15.79 -24.86
CA GLU A 134 3.85 -16.20 -26.22
C GLU A 134 4.57 -15.30 -27.25
N LYS A 135 4.68 -14.00 -27.02
CA LYS A 135 5.48 -13.08 -27.87
C LYS A 135 6.95 -13.49 -27.87
N VAL A 136 7.52 -13.78 -26.70
CA VAL A 136 8.91 -14.24 -26.57
C VAL A 136 9.14 -15.52 -27.35
N SER A 137 8.21 -16.49 -27.26
CA SER A 137 8.33 -17.79 -27.96
C SER A 137 8.21 -17.70 -29.48
N LYS A 138 7.54 -16.65 -30.00
CA LYS A 138 7.36 -16.40 -31.45
C LYS A 138 8.35 -15.39 -32.00
N ALA A 139 9.17 -14.75 -31.17
CA ALA A 139 10.12 -13.73 -31.59
C ALA A 139 11.28 -14.38 -32.37
N GLU A 140 11.74 -13.72 -33.41
CA GLU A 140 12.97 -14.12 -34.16
C GLU A 140 14.20 -14.13 -33.23
N ASN A 141 14.22 -13.21 -32.25
CA ASN A 141 15.23 -13.17 -31.21
C ASN A 141 14.57 -13.35 -29.83
N PRO A 142 14.57 -14.56 -29.24
CA PRO A 142 14.03 -14.80 -27.89
C PRO A 142 14.76 -14.04 -26.77
N TYR A 143 15.95 -13.51 -27.06
CA TYR A 143 16.78 -12.73 -26.13
C TYR A 143 16.60 -11.22 -26.33
N ASP A 144 15.54 -10.77 -27.01
CA ASP A 144 15.21 -9.35 -27.10
C ASP A 144 15.08 -8.75 -25.70
N GLN A 145 15.99 -7.84 -25.38
CA GLN A 145 16.09 -7.25 -24.04
C GLN A 145 14.80 -6.55 -23.61
N LYS A 146 14.10 -5.91 -24.53
CA LYS A 146 12.83 -5.23 -24.25
C LYS A 146 11.74 -6.20 -23.82
N LEU A 147 11.61 -7.35 -24.50
CA LEU A 147 10.65 -8.39 -24.15
C LEU A 147 10.98 -9.04 -22.80
N LEU A 148 12.27 -9.25 -22.54
CA LEU A 148 12.73 -9.81 -21.27
C LEU A 148 12.49 -8.85 -20.11
N ASP A 149 12.74 -7.55 -20.29
CA ASP A 149 12.50 -6.52 -19.27
C ASP A 149 11.00 -6.36 -18.99
N GLU A 150 10.14 -6.41 -20.02
CA GLU A 150 8.68 -6.42 -19.86
C GLU A 150 8.24 -7.63 -19.06
N ASN A 151 8.75 -8.82 -19.36
CA ASN A 151 8.43 -10.06 -18.62
C ASN A 151 8.85 -9.96 -17.16
N LYS A 152 10.06 -9.47 -16.90
CA LYS A 152 10.57 -9.27 -15.53
C LYS A 152 9.68 -8.31 -14.75
N SER A 153 9.30 -7.17 -15.34
CA SER A 153 8.42 -6.18 -14.72
C SER A 153 7.05 -6.78 -14.37
N LEU A 154 6.41 -7.50 -15.31
CA LEU A 154 5.12 -8.16 -15.09
C LEU A 154 5.19 -9.22 -13.99
N ASN A 155 6.27 -10.00 -13.93
CA ASN A 155 6.46 -11.00 -12.88
C ASN A 155 6.67 -10.35 -11.51
N ASP A 156 7.39 -9.24 -11.41
CA ASP A 156 7.59 -8.52 -10.16
C ASP A 156 6.27 -7.88 -9.68
N ASP A 157 5.46 -7.35 -10.57
CA ASP A 157 4.12 -6.86 -10.25
C ASP A 157 3.20 -7.99 -9.77
N PHE A 158 3.26 -9.16 -10.40
CA PHE A 158 2.49 -10.32 -9.96
C PHE A 158 2.94 -10.84 -8.60
N LYS A 159 4.24 -10.82 -8.30
CA LYS A 159 4.78 -11.16 -6.96
C LYS A 159 4.27 -10.19 -5.89
N LYS A 160 4.33 -8.87 -6.18
CA LYS A 160 3.80 -7.83 -5.27
C LYS A 160 2.30 -8.04 -5.02
N TYR A 161 1.52 -8.21 -6.09
CA TYR A 161 0.09 -8.50 -6.02
C TYR A 161 -0.18 -9.74 -5.16
N SER A 162 0.47 -10.88 -5.44
CA SER A 162 0.26 -12.15 -4.75
C SER A 162 0.55 -12.04 -3.25
N LYS A 163 1.60 -11.30 -2.88
CA LYS A 163 1.96 -11.04 -1.47
C LYS A 163 0.86 -10.26 -0.74
N VAL A 164 0.31 -9.24 -1.38
CA VAL A 164 -0.79 -8.44 -0.80
C VAL A 164 -2.06 -9.27 -0.73
N ARG A 165 -2.43 -9.96 -1.82
CA ARG A 165 -3.60 -10.85 -1.91
C ARG A 165 -3.60 -11.89 -0.79
N LYS A 166 -2.50 -12.61 -0.60
CA LYS A 166 -2.33 -13.62 0.45
C LYS A 166 -2.49 -13.03 1.86
N ARG A 167 -1.96 -11.82 2.09
CA ARG A 167 -2.09 -11.12 3.39
C ARG A 167 -3.55 -10.89 3.77
N TYR A 168 -4.41 -10.55 2.80
CA TYR A 168 -5.80 -10.19 3.03
C TYR A 168 -6.80 -11.33 2.87
N GLU A 169 -6.38 -12.49 2.34
CA GLU A 169 -7.23 -13.67 2.17
C GLU A 169 -7.94 -14.09 3.47
N ARG A 170 -7.27 -13.96 4.60
CA ARG A 170 -7.82 -14.23 5.94
C ARG A 170 -9.01 -13.37 6.33
N PHE A 171 -9.29 -12.31 5.59
CA PHE A 171 -10.40 -11.39 5.83
C PHE A 171 -11.62 -11.68 4.95
N LYS A 172 -11.55 -12.64 4.05
CA LYS A 172 -12.59 -12.96 3.05
C LYS A 172 -14.01 -13.13 3.65
N TYR A 173 -14.10 -13.62 4.89
CA TYR A 173 -15.37 -13.87 5.57
C TYR A 173 -15.56 -12.99 6.82
N LYS A 174 -14.78 -11.93 6.94
CA LYS A 174 -14.83 -11.06 8.11
C LYS A 174 -15.57 -9.76 7.78
N LYS A 175 -16.39 -9.32 8.73
CA LYS A 175 -17.04 -8.02 8.65
C LYS A 175 -16.02 -6.89 8.59
N THR A 176 -16.37 -5.82 7.89
CA THR A 176 -15.51 -4.63 7.75
C THR A 176 -15.97 -3.54 8.68
N TYR A 177 -15.02 -2.92 9.35
CA TYR A 177 -15.25 -1.78 10.25
C TYR A 177 -14.33 -0.63 9.85
N ALA A 178 -14.83 0.60 9.93
CA ALA A 178 -14.03 1.82 9.85
C ALA A 178 -13.56 2.20 11.24
N ASN A 179 -12.26 2.39 11.45
CA ASN A 179 -11.72 2.85 12.71
C ASN A 179 -11.70 4.38 12.75
N VAL A 180 -12.77 4.95 13.32
CA VAL A 180 -12.99 6.40 13.33
C VAL A 180 -12.05 7.17 14.26
N LEU A 181 -11.39 6.49 15.21
CA LEU A 181 -10.39 7.12 16.07
C LEU A 181 -9.03 7.32 15.37
N ASN A 182 -8.84 6.68 14.22
CA ASN A 182 -7.60 6.75 13.45
C ASN A 182 -7.83 7.39 12.07
N ILE A 183 -8.81 8.30 11.96
CA ILE A 183 -8.92 9.15 10.77
C ILE A 183 -7.64 9.96 10.67
N THR A 184 -6.99 9.94 9.52
CA THR A 184 -5.72 10.61 9.30
C THR A 184 -5.62 11.22 7.91
N THR A 185 -4.64 12.05 7.70
CA THR A 185 -4.26 12.60 6.39
C THR A 185 -3.01 11.90 5.86
N ILE A 186 -2.95 11.76 4.55
CA ILE A 186 -1.82 11.18 3.81
C ILE A 186 -1.50 12.06 2.61
#